data_f314818291b67b172115253f68a884ba
#
_entry.id   f314818291b67b172115253f68a884ba
#
_cell.length_a   1.000
_cell.length_b   1.000
_cell.length_c   1.000
_cell.angle_alpha   90.00
_cell.angle_beta   90.00
_cell.angle_gamma   90.00
#
_symmetry.space_group_name_H-M   'P 1'
#
loop_
_entity.id
_entity.type
_entity.pdbx_description
1 polymer ?
#
loop_
_entity_poly.entity_id
_entity_poly.type
_entity_poly.pdbx_seq_one_letter_code
_entity_poly.pdbx_strand_id
1 'polypeptide(L)'
;MCIRDRIIFIYFALYIIIGRVYDGFLMSMQRISEIIYSQSLAFAVCDGILYIIIWLLSKHLPNILPGLMAFCGQILLAAVWAYLANHWYFRTFPPCTTAVIYGRHSQMTKLIDEYGMNKKYDVKKTVSAAECIVHIEMLADMETVFLSGVHSHERNVILKYCIARGITVYVVPCIGDVIMSGANPMHMFHLPLLQVKRYMAQPEYLFLKRAMDIFFSLAALVIASPVMIVTAIAIKAEDGGPVLYKQVRLTKNARPFEIVKFRSMQPDAEKDGVARLSTGEKDDRITFVGRVIRKYRIDELPQLFNILEGSLSIVGPRPERPEIAAQYCEHLPEFELRLQAKAGLTGYAQVYGKYNTTPYDKLQMDLMYIAHPSLIEDMKIVLATVKILFKPESTEGVAEGQATAARLEMAAATDSENTVQGKRCIKGIS
;
A
#
# COMPACT_ATOMS: atom_id res chain seq x y z
N MET A 1 -11.93 -41.04 3.28
CA MET A 1 -11.57 -39.88 2.42
C MET A 1 -10.24 -40.14 1.76
N CYS A 2 -10.21 -40.27 0.44
CA CYS A 2 -8.99 -40.57 -0.32
C CYS A 2 -7.98 -39.42 -0.19
N ILE A 3 -6.68 -39.70 -0.31
CA ILE A 3 -5.63 -38.65 -0.29
C ILE A 3 -5.92 -37.57 -1.35
N ARG A 4 -6.41 -37.98 -2.53
CA ARG A 4 -6.83 -37.10 -3.61
C ARG A 4 -7.91 -36.11 -3.18
N ASP A 5 -8.93 -36.57 -2.43
CA ASP A 5 -10.04 -35.71 -2.01
C ASP A 5 -9.56 -34.65 -0.99
N ARG A 6 -8.62 -35.00 -0.13
CA ARG A 6 -8.01 -34.06 0.83
C ARG A 6 -7.20 -32.98 0.13
N ILE A 7 -6.42 -33.34 -0.90
CA ILE A 7 -5.62 -32.39 -1.68
C ILE A 7 -6.55 -31.40 -2.41
N ILE A 8 -7.64 -31.90 -3.03
CA ILE A 8 -8.62 -31.04 -3.71
C ILE A 8 -9.27 -30.06 -2.73
N PHE A 9 -9.66 -30.54 -1.54
CA PHE A 9 -10.25 -29.69 -0.52
C PHE A 9 -9.28 -28.60 -0.03
N ILE A 10 -8.02 -28.98 0.23
CA ILE A 10 -6.96 -28.04 0.65
C ILE A 10 -6.71 -26.99 -0.45
N TYR A 11 -6.63 -27.43 -1.70
CA TYR A 11 -6.46 -26.52 -2.84
C TYR A 11 -7.60 -25.49 -2.94
N PHE A 12 -8.85 -25.95 -2.81
CA PHE A 12 -10.02 -25.07 -2.89
C PHE A 12 -10.07 -24.08 -1.73
N ALA A 13 -9.79 -24.54 -0.51
CA ALA A 13 -9.70 -23.68 0.66
C ALA A 13 -8.60 -22.61 0.51
N LEU A 14 -7.41 -23.01 0.05
CA LEU A 14 -6.28 -22.13 -0.20
C LEU A 14 -6.62 -21.10 -1.27
N TYR A 15 -7.26 -21.52 -2.37
CA TYR A 15 -7.69 -20.62 -3.44
C TYR A 15 -8.69 -19.56 -2.94
N ILE A 16 -9.67 -19.94 -2.10
CA ILE A 16 -10.62 -18.98 -1.54
C ILE A 16 -9.89 -17.96 -0.66
N ILE A 17 -8.96 -18.42 0.19
CA ILE A 17 -8.20 -17.54 1.09
C ILE A 17 -7.35 -16.57 0.28
N ILE A 18 -6.54 -17.07 -0.65
CA ILE A 18 -5.63 -16.24 -1.45
C ILE A 18 -6.42 -15.34 -2.41
N GLY A 19 -7.48 -15.86 -3.02
CA GLY A 19 -8.36 -15.09 -3.89
C GLY A 19 -9.05 -13.92 -3.15
N ARG A 20 -9.40 -14.09 -1.87
CA ARG A 20 -9.89 -12.99 -1.03
C ARG A 20 -8.81 -11.97 -0.71
N VAL A 21 -7.59 -12.42 -0.43
CA VAL A 21 -6.46 -11.51 -0.15
C VAL A 21 -6.10 -10.66 -1.36
N TYR A 22 -6.24 -11.22 -2.57
CA TYR A 22 -6.02 -10.47 -3.82
C TYR A 22 -7.25 -9.69 -4.31
N ASP A 23 -8.35 -9.67 -3.53
CA ASP A 23 -9.63 -9.07 -3.93
C ASP A 23 -10.22 -9.66 -5.22
N GLY A 24 -9.88 -10.91 -5.55
CA GLY A 24 -10.32 -11.60 -6.78
C GLY A 24 -11.83 -11.86 -6.87
N PHE A 25 -12.56 -11.66 -5.77
CA PHE A 25 -14.02 -11.80 -5.70
C PHE A 25 -14.75 -10.48 -5.48
N LEU A 26 -14.03 -9.35 -5.45
CA LEU A 26 -14.59 -8.04 -5.12
C LEU A 26 -15.14 -7.34 -6.38
N MET A 27 -16.26 -7.88 -6.92
CA MET A 27 -16.91 -7.40 -8.15
C MET A 27 -17.31 -5.92 -8.09
N SER A 28 -17.65 -5.44 -6.90
CA SER A 28 -18.20 -4.10 -6.72
C SER A 28 -17.17 -2.98 -6.78
N MET A 29 -15.88 -3.29 -6.67
CA MET A 29 -14.82 -2.29 -6.51
C MET A 29 -13.73 -2.39 -7.57
N GLN A 30 -13.67 -3.48 -8.34
CA GLN A 30 -12.59 -3.73 -9.28
C GLN A 30 -13.10 -3.83 -10.73
N ARG A 31 -12.24 -3.45 -11.67
CA ARG A 31 -12.49 -3.66 -13.09
C ARG A 31 -12.38 -5.15 -13.43
N ILE A 32 -13.08 -5.61 -14.47
CA ILE A 32 -13.04 -7.03 -14.90
C ILE A 32 -11.60 -7.51 -15.12
N SER A 33 -10.76 -6.68 -15.77
CA SER A 33 -9.34 -7.00 -15.98
C SER A 33 -8.56 -7.19 -14.68
N GLU A 34 -8.86 -6.40 -13.66
CA GLU A 34 -8.21 -6.51 -12.35
C GLU A 34 -8.65 -7.75 -11.58
N ILE A 35 -9.92 -8.15 -11.72
CA ILE A 35 -10.45 -9.39 -11.16
C ILE A 35 -9.77 -10.59 -11.81
N ILE A 36 -9.68 -10.63 -13.14
CA ILE A 36 -9.01 -11.71 -13.89
C ILE A 36 -7.54 -11.80 -13.48
N TYR A 37 -6.84 -10.66 -13.39
CA TYR A 37 -5.46 -10.59 -12.95
C TYR A 37 -5.28 -11.11 -11.52
N SER A 38 -6.14 -10.69 -10.59
CA SER A 38 -6.12 -11.13 -9.19
C SER A 38 -6.35 -12.62 -9.05
N GLN A 39 -7.30 -13.18 -9.80
CA GLN A 39 -7.56 -14.62 -9.80
C GLN A 39 -6.43 -15.41 -10.45
N SER A 40 -5.87 -14.93 -11.56
CA SER A 40 -4.72 -15.56 -12.21
C SER A 40 -3.53 -15.65 -11.26
N LEU A 41 -3.29 -14.58 -10.48
CA LEU A 41 -2.23 -14.59 -9.49
C LEU A 41 -2.52 -15.54 -8.32
N ALA A 42 -3.78 -15.62 -7.89
CA ALA A 42 -4.19 -16.58 -6.86
C ALA A 42 -3.98 -18.03 -7.33
N PHE A 43 -4.34 -18.35 -8.58
CA PHE A 43 -4.07 -19.66 -9.17
C PHE A 43 -2.57 -19.94 -9.25
N ALA A 44 -1.76 -18.99 -9.72
CA ALA A 44 -0.31 -19.18 -9.81
C ALA A 44 0.33 -19.54 -8.46
N VAL A 45 -0.10 -18.87 -7.38
CA VAL A 45 0.36 -19.18 -6.02
C VAL A 45 -0.12 -20.54 -5.55
N CYS A 46 -1.41 -20.87 -5.76
CA CYS A 46 -1.99 -22.15 -5.35
C CYS A 46 -1.35 -23.32 -6.12
N ASP A 47 -1.19 -23.18 -7.43
CA ASP A 47 -0.58 -24.21 -8.28
C ASP A 47 0.90 -24.39 -7.94
N GLY A 48 1.63 -23.32 -7.63
CA GLY A 48 3.01 -23.39 -7.16
C GLY A 48 3.12 -24.17 -5.85
N ILE A 49 2.25 -23.89 -4.88
CA ILE A 49 2.20 -24.62 -3.60
C ILE A 49 1.85 -26.10 -3.85
N LEU A 50 0.85 -26.36 -4.70
CA LEU A 50 0.44 -27.72 -5.03
C LEU A 50 1.57 -28.49 -5.73
N TYR A 51 2.29 -27.85 -6.66
CA TYR A 51 3.45 -28.45 -7.33
C TYR A 51 4.54 -28.85 -6.33
N ILE A 52 4.86 -27.97 -5.35
CA ILE A 52 5.81 -28.28 -4.30
C ILE A 52 5.33 -29.48 -3.45
N ILE A 53 4.06 -29.51 -3.08
CA ILE A 53 3.49 -30.64 -2.33
C ILE A 53 3.60 -31.95 -3.11
N ILE A 54 3.27 -31.94 -4.40
CA ILE A 54 3.36 -33.12 -5.26
C ILE A 54 4.82 -33.57 -5.39
N TRP A 55 5.74 -32.63 -5.60
CA TRP A 55 7.19 -32.93 -5.64
C TRP A 55 7.68 -33.61 -4.36
N LEU A 56 7.33 -33.07 -3.20
CA LEU A 56 7.71 -33.64 -1.90
C LEU A 56 7.14 -35.06 -1.70
N LEU A 57 5.90 -35.31 -2.15
CA LEU A 57 5.25 -36.59 -2.01
C LEU A 57 5.79 -37.63 -3.01
N SER A 58 6.07 -37.22 -4.25
CA SER A 58 6.51 -38.11 -5.33
C SER A 58 8.02 -38.40 -5.30
N LYS A 59 8.81 -37.57 -4.56
CA LYS A 59 10.28 -37.64 -4.48
C LYS A 59 11.02 -37.49 -5.83
N HIS A 60 10.33 -37.15 -6.89
CA HIS A 60 10.88 -36.82 -8.20
C HIS A 60 10.16 -35.61 -8.76
N LEU A 61 10.84 -34.85 -9.62
CA LEU A 61 10.25 -33.63 -10.23
C LEU A 61 9.07 -34.02 -11.13
N PRO A 62 7.84 -33.56 -10.83
CA PRO A 62 6.70 -33.81 -11.67
C PRO A 62 6.84 -33.11 -13.03
N ASN A 63 6.21 -33.67 -14.08
CA ASN A 63 6.13 -32.95 -15.35
C ASN A 63 5.30 -31.67 -15.19
N ILE A 64 5.89 -30.53 -15.55
CA ILE A 64 5.27 -29.20 -15.40
C ILE A 64 4.19 -28.92 -16.47
N LEU A 65 4.25 -29.59 -17.63
CA LEU A 65 3.38 -29.31 -18.78
C LEU A 65 1.88 -29.45 -18.47
N PRO A 66 1.40 -30.54 -17.80
CA PRO A 66 0.00 -30.61 -17.39
C PRO A 66 -0.44 -29.48 -16.45
N GLY A 67 0.45 -29.05 -15.56
CA GLY A 67 0.20 -27.91 -14.66
C GLY A 67 0.02 -26.60 -15.44
N LEU A 68 0.88 -26.32 -16.42
CA LEU A 68 0.75 -25.15 -17.28
C LEU A 68 -0.54 -25.18 -18.12
N MET A 69 -0.93 -26.34 -18.65
CA MET A 69 -2.20 -26.48 -19.37
C MET A 69 -3.40 -26.22 -18.46
N ALA A 70 -3.36 -26.75 -17.22
CA ALA A 70 -4.40 -26.50 -16.22
C ALA A 70 -4.47 -25.01 -15.87
N PHE A 71 -3.33 -24.35 -15.67
CA PHE A 71 -3.25 -22.93 -15.38
C PHE A 71 -3.85 -22.06 -16.50
N CYS A 72 -3.56 -22.38 -17.77
CA CYS A 72 -4.21 -21.71 -18.91
C CYS A 72 -5.73 -21.88 -18.91
N GLY A 73 -6.21 -23.10 -18.62
CA GLY A 73 -7.63 -23.39 -18.47
C GLY A 73 -8.28 -22.61 -17.32
N GLN A 74 -7.60 -22.48 -16.19
CA GLN A 74 -8.05 -21.69 -15.03
C GLN A 74 -8.19 -20.21 -15.38
N ILE A 75 -7.23 -19.61 -16.11
CA ILE A 75 -7.31 -18.21 -16.56
C ILE A 75 -8.53 -18.01 -17.47
N LEU A 76 -8.79 -18.91 -18.41
CA LEU A 76 -9.97 -18.82 -19.27
C LEU A 76 -11.27 -18.90 -18.46
N LEU A 77 -11.36 -19.84 -17.51
CA LEU A 77 -12.51 -19.96 -16.63
C LEU A 77 -12.68 -18.70 -15.75
N ALA A 78 -11.58 -18.15 -15.23
CA ALA A 78 -11.61 -16.89 -14.46
C ALA A 78 -12.12 -15.72 -15.30
N ALA A 79 -11.72 -15.63 -16.58
CA ALA A 79 -12.18 -14.58 -17.48
C ALA A 79 -13.69 -14.68 -17.75
N VAL A 80 -14.17 -15.90 -18.06
CA VAL A 80 -15.60 -16.15 -18.27
C VAL A 80 -16.39 -15.87 -17.00
N TRP A 81 -15.91 -16.36 -15.86
CA TRP A 81 -16.56 -16.14 -14.57
C TRP A 81 -16.61 -14.66 -14.19
N ALA A 82 -15.49 -13.94 -14.32
CA ALA A 82 -15.42 -12.50 -13.99
C ALA A 82 -16.39 -11.68 -14.85
N TYR A 83 -16.50 -12.01 -16.14
CA TYR A 83 -17.44 -11.34 -17.04
C TYR A 83 -18.90 -11.61 -16.63
N LEU A 84 -19.26 -12.89 -16.44
CA LEU A 84 -20.62 -13.29 -16.08
C LEU A 84 -21.01 -12.76 -14.70
N ALA A 85 -20.12 -12.90 -13.70
CA ALA A 85 -20.36 -12.46 -12.35
C ALA A 85 -20.48 -10.92 -12.26
N ASN A 86 -19.64 -10.17 -12.98
CA ASN A 86 -19.73 -8.72 -13.05
C ASN A 86 -21.04 -8.26 -13.68
N HIS A 87 -21.45 -8.90 -14.80
CA HIS A 87 -22.71 -8.59 -15.47
C HIS A 87 -23.92 -8.90 -14.58
N TRP A 88 -23.92 -10.07 -13.92
CA TRP A 88 -24.97 -10.46 -12.99
C TRP A 88 -25.05 -9.51 -11.80
N TYR A 89 -23.89 -9.15 -11.20
CA TYR A 89 -23.83 -8.28 -10.04
C TYR A 89 -24.46 -6.90 -10.31
N PHE A 90 -24.03 -6.21 -11.35
CA PHE A 90 -24.53 -4.87 -11.66
C PHE A 90 -25.95 -4.86 -12.26
N ARG A 91 -26.45 -6.02 -12.71
CA ARG A 91 -27.86 -6.17 -13.09
C ARG A 91 -28.74 -6.37 -11.86
N THR A 92 -28.23 -7.03 -10.84
CA THR A 92 -28.99 -7.37 -9.61
C THR A 92 -28.93 -6.23 -8.58
N PHE A 93 -27.80 -5.54 -8.48
CA PHE A 93 -27.56 -4.47 -7.53
C PHE A 93 -27.40 -3.15 -8.30
N PRO A 94 -28.44 -2.30 -8.35
CA PRO A 94 -28.36 -0.98 -8.97
C PRO A 94 -27.36 -0.08 -8.24
N PRO A 95 -26.86 1.01 -8.89
CA PRO A 95 -25.98 1.95 -8.23
C PRO A 95 -26.61 2.58 -7.00
N CYS A 96 -25.85 2.65 -5.89
CA CYS A 96 -26.31 3.29 -4.66
C CYS A 96 -26.42 4.80 -4.84
N THR A 97 -27.53 5.39 -4.39
CA THR A 97 -27.69 6.84 -4.35
C THR A 97 -26.67 7.44 -3.39
N THR A 98 -25.81 8.34 -3.92
CA THR A 98 -24.61 8.79 -3.21
C THR A 98 -24.56 10.29 -3.09
N ALA A 99 -24.17 10.80 -1.91
CA ALA A 99 -23.78 12.18 -1.70
C ALA A 99 -22.29 12.30 -1.39
N VAL A 100 -21.63 13.30 -1.94
CA VAL A 100 -20.25 13.67 -1.62
C VAL A 100 -20.26 14.97 -0.84
N ILE A 101 -19.73 14.94 0.38
CA ILE A 101 -19.62 16.09 1.25
C ILE A 101 -18.15 16.42 1.42
N TYR A 102 -17.80 17.68 1.11
CA TYR A 102 -16.42 18.14 1.17
C TYR A 102 -16.25 19.34 2.11
N GLY A 103 -15.06 19.44 2.72
CA GLY A 103 -14.72 20.60 3.52
C GLY A 103 -14.24 21.77 2.68
N ARG A 104 -13.16 21.57 1.91
CA ARG A 104 -12.54 22.64 1.09
C ARG A 104 -12.60 22.40 -0.40
N HIS A 105 -12.32 21.19 -0.87
CA HIS A 105 -12.32 20.82 -2.30
C HIS A 105 -12.91 19.42 -2.52
N SER A 106 -13.76 19.29 -3.53
CA SER A 106 -14.34 18.01 -3.92
C SER A 106 -13.46 17.32 -4.97
N GLN A 107 -12.49 16.52 -4.52
CA GLN A 107 -11.74 15.61 -5.40
C GLN A 107 -12.40 14.24 -5.52
N MET A 108 -13.27 13.87 -4.56
CA MET A 108 -13.85 12.53 -4.47
C MET A 108 -14.70 12.18 -5.70
N THR A 109 -15.47 13.11 -6.24
CA THR A 109 -16.28 12.89 -7.45
C THR A 109 -15.39 12.52 -8.63
N LYS A 110 -14.28 13.23 -8.83
CA LYS A 110 -13.30 12.92 -9.89
C LYS A 110 -12.68 11.55 -9.70
N LEU A 111 -12.36 11.16 -8.45
CA LEU A 111 -11.82 9.84 -8.16
C LEU A 111 -12.83 8.73 -8.47
N ILE A 112 -14.11 8.91 -8.14
CA ILE A 112 -15.18 7.97 -8.49
C ILE A 112 -15.23 7.75 -10.00
N ASP A 113 -15.11 8.81 -10.80
CA ASP A 113 -15.09 8.75 -12.26
C ASP A 113 -13.83 8.07 -12.81
N GLU A 114 -12.65 8.48 -12.36
CA GLU A 114 -11.35 7.95 -12.80
C GLU A 114 -11.20 6.44 -12.53
N TYR A 115 -11.69 5.99 -11.37
CA TYR A 115 -11.67 4.57 -11.00
C TYR A 115 -12.83 3.77 -11.59
N GLY A 116 -13.74 4.41 -12.34
CA GLY A 116 -14.90 3.76 -12.98
C GLY A 116 -15.92 3.23 -11.96
N MET A 117 -16.01 3.86 -10.79
CA MET A 117 -16.92 3.48 -9.70
C MET A 117 -18.35 3.97 -9.91
N ASN A 118 -18.67 4.65 -11.01
CA ASN A 118 -20.02 5.16 -11.34
C ASN A 118 -21.06 4.06 -11.46
N LYS A 119 -20.63 2.82 -11.75
CA LYS A 119 -21.52 1.65 -11.76
C LYS A 119 -22.02 1.25 -10.38
N LYS A 120 -21.31 1.66 -9.33
CA LYS A 120 -21.63 1.35 -7.94
C LYS A 120 -22.20 2.55 -7.19
N TYR A 121 -21.69 3.74 -7.45
CA TYR A 121 -22.06 4.98 -6.77
C TYR A 121 -22.62 5.99 -7.76
N ASP A 122 -23.93 6.25 -7.65
CA ASP A 122 -24.60 7.29 -8.42
C ASP A 122 -24.59 8.60 -7.62
N VAL A 123 -23.62 9.47 -7.94
CA VAL A 123 -23.44 10.73 -7.21
C VAL A 123 -24.55 11.71 -7.58
N LYS A 124 -25.53 11.84 -6.71
CA LYS A 124 -26.67 12.77 -6.90
C LYS A 124 -26.39 14.16 -6.37
N LYS A 125 -25.60 14.27 -5.29
CA LYS A 125 -25.34 15.55 -4.61
C LYS A 125 -23.86 15.68 -4.26
N THR A 126 -23.31 16.87 -4.50
CA THR A 126 -21.97 17.26 -4.08
C THR A 126 -22.10 18.61 -3.40
N VAL A 127 -21.94 18.64 -2.08
CA VAL A 127 -22.23 19.82 -1.25
C VAL A 127 -21.10 20.07 -0.23
N SER A 128 -20.96 21.32 0.20
CA SER A 128 -20.03 21.65 1.28
C SER A 128 -20.56 21.13 2.64
N ALA A 129 -19.65 20.87 3.57
CA ALA A 129 -20.03 20.43 4.93
C ALA A 129 -20.89 21.47 5.66
N ALA A 130 -20.59 22.74 5.50
CA ALA A 130 -21.36 23.84 6.09
C ALA A 130 -22.83 23.88 5.57
N GLU A 131 -23.01 23.75 4.26
CA GLU A 131 -24.34 23.70 3.63
C GLU A 131 -25.11 22.44 4.05
N CYS A 132 -24.41 21.31 4.12
CA CYS A 132 -24.99 20.04 4.53
C CYS A 132 -25.55 20.08 5.97
N ILE A 133 -24.88 20.76 6.90
CA ILE A 133 -25.37 20.90 8.28
C ILE A 133 -26.63 21.73 8.36
N VAL A 134 -26.73 22.80 7.57
CA VAL A 134 -27.93 23.65 7.55
C VAL A 134 -29.14 22.88 6.99
N HIS A 135 -28.91 22.02 6.01
CA HIS A 135 -29.96 21.26 5.33
C HIS A 135 -29.69 19.74 5.39
N ILE A 136 -29.45 19.21 6.61
CA ILE A 136 -29.04 17.81 6.79
C ILE A 136 -30.07 16.80 6.27
N GLU A 137 -31.34 17.19 6.18
CA GLU A 137 -32.42 16.37 5.66
C GLU A 137 -32.25 15.99 4.18
N MET A 138 -31.39 16.73 3.45
CA MET A 138 -31.07 16.38 2.08
C MET A 138 -30.42 15.01 1.92
N LEU A 139 -29.86 14.45 3.01
CA LEU A 139 -29.25 13.13 3.03
C LEU A 139 -30.25 12.00 3.26
N ALA A 140 -31.54 12.29 3.55
CA ALA A 140 -32.52 11.28 3.90
C ALA A 140 -32.74 10.23 2.80
N ASP A 141 -32.62 10.62 1.52
CA ASP A 141 -32.79 9.76 0.35
C ASP A 141 -31.48 9.12 -0.14
N MET A 142 -30.38 9.30 0.60
CA MET A 142 -29.07 8.78 0.22
C MET A 142 -28.82 7.44 0.92
N GLU A 143 -28.25 6.49 0.17
CA GLU A 143 -27.80 5.20 0.71
C GLU A 143 -26.33 5.27 1.16
N THR A 144 -25.54 6.14 0.51
CA THR A 144 -24.10 6.27 0.77
C THR A 144 -23.69 7.74 0.82
N VAL A 145 -22.77 8.05 1.72
CA VAL A 145 -22.19 9.38 1.88
C VAL A 145 -20.66 9.27 1.95
N PHE A 146 -19.97 10.06 1.12
CA PHE A 146 -18.51 10.24 1.21
C PHE A 146 -18.19 11.56 1.90
N LEU A 147 -17.37 11.52 2.94
CA LEU A 147 -16.86 12.69 3.67
C LEU A 147 -15.37 12.88 3.34
N SER A 148 -15.01 14.01 2.73
CA SER A 148 -13.64 14.33 2.35
C SER A 148 -13.22 15.69 2.91
N GLY A 149 -12.17 15.72 3.76
CA GLY A 149 -11.63 16.95 4.34
C GLY A 149 -12.59 17.73 5.24
N VAL A 150 -13.56 17.05 5.84
CA VAL A 150 -14.57 17.65 6.73
C VAL A 150 -14.04 17.77 8.15
N HIS A 151 -14.19 18.93 8.80
CA HIS A 151 -13.76 19.16 10.18
C HIS A 151 -14.51 18.26 11.17
N SER A 152 -13.85 17.90 12.27
CA SER A 152 -14.34 16.92 13.24
C SER A 152 -15.71 17.24 13.81
N HIS A 153 -16.03 18.51 14.05
CA HIS A 153 -17.33 18.91 14.58
C HIS A 153 -18.45 18.63 13.58
N GLU A 154 -18.32 19.12 12.36
CA GLU A 154 -19.27 18.95 11.28
C GLU A 154 -19.44 17.46 10.91
N ARG A 155 -18.32 16.77 10.82
CA ARG A 155 -18.29 15.34 10.55
C ARG A 155 -19.07 14.54 11.59
N ASN A 156 -18.91 14.84 12.87
CA ASN A 156 -19.62 14.14 13.94
C ASN A 156 -21.14 14.34 13.88
N VAL A 157 -21.60 15.53 13.49
CA VAL A 157 -23.03 15.79 13.28
C VAL A 157 -23.57 14.95 12.13
N ILE A 158 -22.87 14.96 10.99
CA ILE A 158 -23.27 14.22 9.79
C ILE A 158 -23.23 12.71 10.05
N LEU A 159 -22.18 12.19 10.69
CA LEU A 159 -22.06 10.77 11.04
C LEU A 159 -23.22 10.29 11.89
N LYS A 160 -23.57 11.02 12.96
CA LYS A 160 -24.68 10.66 13.84
C LYS A 160 -26.02 10.60 13.08
N TYR A 161 -26.24 11.57 12.20
CA TYR A 161 -27.43 11.61 11.37
C TYR A 161 -27.51 10.40 10.43
N CYS A 162 -26.41 10.12 9.73
CA CYS A 162 -26.35 9.01 8.77
C CYS A 162 -26.51 7.64 9.48
N ILE A 163 -25.80 7.42 10.59
CA ILE A 163 -25.89 6.17 11.35
C ILE A 163 -27.32 5.95 11.86
N ALA A 164 -27.96 6.99 12.38
CA ALA A 164 -29.34 6.89 12.87
C ALA A 164 -30.35 6.48 11.78
N ARG A 165 -30.01 6.71 10.50
CA ARG A 165 -30.85 6.36 9.34
C ARG A 165 -30.38 5.14 8.55
N GLY A 166 -29.30 4.48 9.00
CA GLY A 166 -28.75 3.33 8.29
C GLY A 166 -28.00 3.68 7.00
N ILE A 167 -27.61 4.94 6.82
CA ILE A 167 -26.84 5.42 5.66
C ILE A 167 -25.37 5.02 5.84
N THR A 168 -24.77 4.39 4.83
CA THR A 168 -23.35 4.01 4.86
C THR A 168 -22.47 5.24 4.65
N VAL A 169 -21.48 5.43 5.53
CA VAL A 169 -20.57 6.60 5.43
C VAL A 169 -19.13 6.15 5.22
N TYR A 170 -18.51 6.68 4.19
CA TYR A 170 -17.07 6.55 3.93
C TYR A 170 -16.39 7.87 4.30
N VAL A 171 -15.41 7.80 5.17
CA VAL A 171 -14.69 8.98 5.66
C VAL A 171 -13.24 8.90 5.21
N VAL A 172 -12.74 9.96 4.57
CA VAL A 172 -11.30 10.16 4.41
C VAL A 172 -10.76 10.65 5.75
N PRO A 173 -10.00 9.83 6.50
CA PRO A 173 -9.61 10.17 7.86
C PRO A 173 -8.57 11.28 7.87
N CYS A 174 -8.56 12.12 8.90
CA CYS A 174 -7.42 12.97 9.22
C CYS A 174 -6.37 12.19 10.03
N ILE A 175 -5.15 12.70 10.17
CA ILE A 175 -4.08 12.07 10.97
C ILE A 175 -4.55 11.74 12.39
N GLY A 176 -5.26 12.67 13.04
CA GLY A 176 -5.82 12.46 14.39
C GLY A 176 -6.81 11.29 14.45
N ASP A 177 -7.62 11.08 13.40
CA ASP A 177 -8.57 9.97 13.34
C ASP A 177 -7.85 8.62 13.23
N VAL A 178 -6.80 8.58 12.41
CA VAL A 178 -5.96 7.37 12.26
C VAL A 178 -5.29 7.02 13.59
N ILE A 179 -4.75 8.02 14.31
CA ILE A 179 -4.16 7.81 15.63
C ILE A 179 -5.22 7.30 16.62
N MET A 180 -6.42 7.89 16.62
CA MET A 180 -7.51 7.47 17.49
C MET A 180 -8.04 6.07 17.16
N SER A 181 -7.97 5.62 15.90
CA SER A 181 -8.39 4.27 15.51
C SER A 181 -7.52 3.18 16.16
N GLY A 182 -6.25 3.48 16.46
CA GLY A 182 -5.35 2.58 17.18
C GLY A 182 -5.43 2.69 18.70
N ALA A 183 -6.36 3.48 19.26
CA ALA A 183 -6.50 3.66 20.70
C ALA A 183 -7.08 2.40 21.36
N ASN A 184 -6.54 2.05 22.54
CA ASN A 184 -7.06 0.95 23.34
C ASN A 184 -8.24 1.41 24.20
N PRO A 185 -9.43 0.82 24.07
CA PRO A 185 -10.54 1.10 24.97
C PRO A 185 -10.23 0.54 26.36
N MET A 186 -10.45 1.36 27.39
CA MET A 186 -10.26 0.96 28.77
C MET A 186 -11.32 1.59 29.66
N HIS A 187 -11.56 0.98 30.81
CA HIS A 187 -12.46 1.51 31.85
C HIS A 187 -11.64 1.90 33.06
N MET A 188 -11.74 3.16 33.47
CA MET A 188 -11.09 3.68 34.67
C MET A 188 -11.97 4.75 35.26
N PHE A 189 -12.07 4.83 36.61
CA PHE A 189 -12.93 5.80 37.32
C PHE A 189 -14.41 5.71 36.93
N HIS A 190 -14.91 4.52 36.59
CA HIS A 190 -16.29 4.29 36.08
C HIS A 190 -16.60 5.01 34.74
N LEU A 191 -15.56 5.43 34.02
CA LEU A 191 -15.68 6.10 32.72
C LEU A 191 -15.05 5.24 31.60
N PRO A 192 -15.66 5.22 30.41
CA PRO A 192 -15.02 4.68 29.23
C PRO A 192 -13.93 5.67 28.76
N LEU A 193 -12.70 5.19 28.64
CA LEU A 193 -11.54 5.97 28.19
C LEU A 193 -10.91 5.33 26.97
N LEU A 194 -10.34 6.14 26.12
CA LEU A 194 -9.48 5.71 25.02
C LEU A 194 -8.04 6.04 25.35
N GLN A 195 -7.21 5.01 25.54
CA GLN A 195 -5.80 5.21 25.80
C GLN A 195 -5.04 5.28 24.45
N VAL A 196 -4.48 6.44 24.18
CA VAL A 196 -3.58 6.68 23.04
C VAL A 196 -2.15 6.66 23.55
N LYS A 197 -1.32 5.81 22.99
CA LYS A 197 0.11 5.72 23.29
C LYS A 197 0.90 5.78 21.99
N ARG A 198 2.18 6.17 22.10
CA ARG A 198 3.13 5.94 21.04
C ARG A 198 3.11 4.43 20.71
N TYR A 199 3.19 4.06 19.41
CA TYR A 199 3.14 2.69 18.93
C TYR A 199 3.84 1.70 19.85
N MET A 200 3.07 0.79 20.41
CA MET A 200 3.58 -0.34 21.19
C MET A 200 2.95 -1.61 20.61
N ALA A 201 3.60 -2.16 19.59
CA ALA A 201 3.26 -3.50 19.16
C ALA A 201 3.53 -4.48 20.31
N GLN A 202 2.65 -5.46 20.48
CA GLN A 202 2.81 -6.49 21.50
C GLN A 202 4.11 -7.25 21.27
N PRO A 203 4.85 -7.61 22.34
CA PRO A 203 6.13 -8.33 22.23
C PRO A 203 6.02 -9.62 21.42
N GLU A 204 4.91 -10.35 21.57
CA GLU A 204 4.62 -11.60 20.84
C GLU A 204 4.54 -11.36 19.33
N TYR A 205 3.86 -10.30 18.91
CA TYR A 205 3.81 -9.89 17.51
C TYR A 205 5.20 -9.55 16.98
N LEU A 206 6.00 -8.75 17.74
CA LEU A 206 7.35 -8.36 17.31
C LEU A 206 8.27 -9.57 17.19
N PHE A 207 8.16 -10.55 18.10
CA PHE A 207 8.93 -11.79 18.04
C PHE A 207 8.57 -12.62 16.81
N LEU A 208 7.27 -12.88 16.60
CA LEU A 208 6.80 -13.65 15.45
C LEU A 208 7.12 -12.93 14.12
N LYS A 209 6.92 -11.61 14.07
CA LYS A 209 7.30 -10.80 12.91
C LYS A 209 8.79 -10.94 12.60
N ARG A 210 9.66 -10.88 13.62
CA ARG A 210 11.10 -11.03 13.43
C ARG A 210 11.46 -12.43 12.93
N ALA A 211 10.84 -13.48 13.48
CA ALA A 211 11.04 -14.85 13.02
C ALA A 211 10.62 -15.01 11.54
N MET A 212 9.48 -14.45 11.16
CA MET A 212 9.01 -14.42 9.76
C MET A 212 9.94 -13.62 8.85
N ASP A 213 10.41 -12.44 9.29
CA ASP A 213 11.37 -11.62 8.55
C ASP A 213 12.64 -12.43 8.21
N ILE A 214 13.19 -13.13 9.18
CA ILE A 214 14.39 -13.96 8.99
C ILE A 214 14.10 -15.14 8.06
N PHE A 215 13.02 -15.88 8.32
CA PHE A 215 12.67 -17.06 7.54
C PHE A 215 12.44 -16.74 6.06
N PHE A 216 11.57 -15.76 5.78
CA PHE A 216 11.25 -15.40 4.40
C PHE A 216 12.42 -14.71 3.69
N SER A 217 13.23 -13.89 4.40
CA SER A 217 14.40 -13.27 3.77
C SER A 217 15.48 -14.30 3.43
N LEU A 218 15.69 -15.31 4.28
CA LEU A 218 16.64 -16.38 4.00
C LEU A 218 16.16 -17.22 2.80
N ALA A 219 14.90 -17.62 2.80
CA ALA A 219 14.31 -18.34 1.68
C ALA A 219 14.39 -17.53 0.37
N ALA A 220 14.06 -16.24 0.42
CA ALA A 220 14.13 -15.35 -0.73
C ALA A 220 15.58 -15.17 -1.23
N LEU A 221 16.58 -15.08 -0.36
CA LEU A 221 18.00 -15.01 -0.73
C LEU A 221 18.46 -16.27 -1.45
N VAL A 222 18.07 -17.45 -0.97
CA VAL A 222 18.43 -18.72 -1.64
C VAL A 222 17.81 -18.77 -3.04
N ILE A 223 16.53 -18.43 -3.18
CA ILE A 223 15.81 -18.45 -4.47
C ILE A 223 16.35 -17.37 -5.42
N ALA A 224 16.61 -16.17 -4.92
CA ALA A 224 17.06 -15.04 -5.72
C ALA A 224 18.58 -15.05 -6.01
N SER A 225 19.37 -15.88 -5.33
CA SER A 225 20.84 -15.89 -5.46
C SER A 225 21.34 -16.04 -6.90
N PRO A 226 20.79 -16.90 -7.78
CA PRO A 226 21.23 -16.98 -9.16
C PRO A 226 21.02 -15.67 -9.93
N VAL A 227 19.84 -15.05 -9.73
CA VAL A 227 19.51 -13.75 -10.36
C VAL A 227 20.42 -12.65 -9.84
N MET A 228 20.70 -12.65 -8.53
CA MET A 228 21.61 -11.68 -7.92
C MET A 228 23.04 -11.79 -8.46
N ILE A 229 23.55 -13.02 -8.65
CA ILE A 229 24.88 -13.26 -9.22
C ILE A 229 24.96 -12.76 -10.68
N VAL A 230 23.97 -13.12 -11.50
CA VAL A 230 23.90 -12.66 -12.89
C VAL A 230 23.83 -11.13 -12.97
N THR A 231 23.01 -10.52 -12.12
CA THR A 231 22.89 -9.06 -12.03
C THR A 231 24.23 -8.41 -11.63
N ALA A 232 24.92 -8.97 -10.63
CA ALA A 232 26.22 -8.48 -10.19
C ALA A 232 27.27 -8.51 -11.32
N ILE A 233 27.29 -9.61 -12.08
CA ILE A 233 28.18 -9.76 -13.24
C ILE A 233 27.81 -8.75 -14.33
N ALA A 234 26.52 -8.58 -14.65
CA ALA A 234 26.07 -7.65 -15.66
C ALA A 234 26.44 -6.19 -15.33
N ILE A 235 26.21 -5.74 -14.08
CA ILE A 235 26.60 -4.39 -13.63
C ILE A 235 28.14 -4.21 -13.75
N LYS A 236 28.90 -5.23 -13.34
CA LYS A 236 30.37 -5.16 -13.40
C LYS A 236 30.91 -5.14 -14.82
N ALA A 237 30.23 -5.83 -15.74
CA ALA A 237 30.61 -5.88 -17.16
C ALA A 237 30.26 -4.58 -17.92
N GLU A 238 29.23 -3.83 -17.48
CA GLU A 238 28.76 -2.62 -18.15
C GLU A 238 29.78 -1.47 -18.05
N ASP A 239 30.32 -1.19 -16.86
CA ASP A 239 31.22 -0.03 -16.63
C ASP A 239 32.36 -0.28 -15.65
N GLY A 240 32.54 -1.53 -15.17
CA GLY A 240 33.62 -1.89 -14.25
C GLY A 240 33.49 -1.35 -12.81
N GLY A 241 32.47 -0.53 -12.52
CA GLY A 241 32.29 0.14 -11.25
C GLY A 241 31.78 -0.80 -10.11
N PRO A 242 31.44 -0.24 -8.94
CA PRO A 242 30.94 -1.02 -7.81
C PRO A 242 29.57 -1.63 -8.13
N VAL A 243 29.36 -2.88 -7.74
CA VAL A 243 28.10 -3.62 -7.96
C VAL A 243 26.99 -3.13 -7.03
N LEU A 244 27.35 -2.83 -5.77
CA LEU A 244 26.43 -2.41 -4.73
C LEU A 244 26.52 -0.89 -4.52
N TYR A 245 25.37 -0.30 -4.23
CA TYR A 245 25.19 1.07 -3.81
C TYR A 245 24.62 1.11 -2.40
N LYS A 246 25.18 1.95 -1.55
CA LYS A 246 24.74 2.16 -0.17
C LYS A 246 24.24 3.58 -0.01
N GLN A 247 23.15 3.74 0.75
CA GLN A 247 22.55 5.04 1.03
C GLN A 247 22.00 5.09 2.45
N VAL A 248 22.26 6.17 3.15
CA VAL A 248 21.72 6.38 4.50
C VAL A 248 20.21 6.62 4.42
N ARG A 249 19.47 5.92 5.27
CA ARG A 249 18.02 6.00 5.43
C ARG A 249 17.65 6.00 6.91
N LEU A 250 16.41 6.42 7.22
CA LEU A 250 15.89 6.41 8.57
C LEU A 250 15.02 5.17 8.82
N THR A 251 15.18 4.56 10.00
CA THR A 251 14.33 3.48 10.52
C THR A 251 13.71 3.89 11.86
N LYS A 252 13.20 2.93 12.62
CA LYS A 252 12.53 3.18 13.90
C LYS A 252 13.32 4.13 14.81
N ASN A 253 12.61 5.08 15.44
CA ASN A 253 13.16 6.11 16.32
C ASN A 253 14.21 7.03 15.63
N ALA A 254 14.01 7.29 14.33
CA ALA A 254 14.90 8.12 13.51
C ALA A 254 16.36 7.62 13.46
N ARG A 255 16.61 6.34 13.73
CA ARG A 255 17.96 5.77 13.64
C ARG A 255 18.40 5.70 12.20
N PRO A 256 19.57 6.25 11.84
CA PRO A 256 20.13 6.09 10.51
C PRO A 256 20.67 4.67 10.32
N PHE A 257 20.50 4.12 9.11
CA PHE A 257 21.10 2.86 8.66
C PHE A 257 21.43 2.93 7.19
N GLU A 258 22.38 2.12 6.73
CA GLU A 258 22.75 2.02 5.32
C GLU A 258 21.88 0.98 4.62
N ILE A 259 21.01 1.43 3.72
CA ILE A 259 20.28 0.54 2.83
C ILE A 259 21.20 0.10 1.69
N VAL A 260 21.20 -1.20 1.38
CA VAL A 260 22.04 -1.78 0.32
C VAL A 260 21.19 -2.11 -0.90
N LYS A 261 21.62 -1.66 -2.08
CA LYS A 261 20.95 -1.93 -3.36
C LYS A 261 21.95 -2.31 -4.44
N PHE A 262 21.51 -2.93 -5.52
CA PHE A 262 22.31 -2.95 -6.73
C PHE A 262 22.39 -1.56 -7.34
N ARG A 263 23.56 -1.21 -7.84
CA ARG A 263 23.76 0.06 -8.52
C ARG A 263 23.01 0.05 -9.85
N SER A 264 22.12 1.01 -10.03
CA SER A 264 21.31 1.20 -11.23
C SER A 264 21.56 2.52 -11.96
N MET A 265 22.42 3.37 -11.37
CA MET A 265 22.79 4.67 -11.93
C MET A 265 24.31 4.75 -12.14
N GLN A 266 24.73 5.69 -12.97
CA GLN A 266 26.16 5.96 -13.21
C GLN A 266 26.85 6.34 -11.89
N PRO A 267 28.17 6.04 -11.72
CA PRO A 267 28.87 6.33 -10.48
C PRO A 267 28.82 7.81 -10.06
N ASP A 268 28.65 8.69 -11.04
CA ASP A 268 28.71 10.15 -10.92
C ASP A 268 27.31 10.81 -10.84
N ALA A 269 26.25 10.02 -10.69
CA ALA A 269 24.86 10.48 -10.79
C ALA A 269 24.44 11.58 -9.77
N GLU A 270 25.12 11.70 -8.63
CA GLU A 270 24.88 12.71 -7.59
C GLU A 270 26.17 13.43 -7.18
N LYS A 271 27.07 13.76 -8.14
CA LYS A 271 28.33 14.48 -7.86
C LYS A 271 28.12 15.87 -7.23
N ASP A 272 26.99 16.48 -7.50
CA ASP A 272 26.60 17.78 -6.94
C ASP A 272 26.09 17.72 -5.50
N GLY A 273 25.99 16.51 -4.90
CA GLY A 273 25.53 16.31 -3.51
C GLY A 273 24.03 16.63 -3.28
N VAL A 274 23.28 16.99 -4.34
CA VAL A 274 21.85 17.31 -4.20
C VAL A 274 21.01 16.05 -4.32
N ALA A 275 20.23 15.78 -3.28
CA ALA A 275 19.27 14.67 -3.26
C ALA A 275 18.11 14.94 -4.24
N ARG A 276 18.09 14.23 -5.38
CA ARG A 276 17.05 14.36 -6.40
C ARG A 276 16.18 13.11 -6.45
N LEU A 277 14.87 13.34 -6.61
CA LEU A 277 13.94 12.25 -6.94
C LEU A 277 14.21 11.79 -8.39
N SER A 278 14.07 10.50 -8.65
CA SER A 278 14.21 9.97 -10.01
C SER A 278 12.98 10.34 -10.85
N THR A 279 13.23 10.80 -12.09
CA THR A 279 12.19 11.14 -13.07
C THR A 279 11.64 9.91 -13.83
N GLY A 280 11.94 8.70 -13.36
CA GLY A 280 11.47 7.45 -13.96
C GLY A 280 12.33 6.97 -15.13
N GLU A 281 11.71 6.41 -16.17
CA GLU A 281 12.42 5.77 -17.29
C GLU A 281 13.25 6.75 -18.14
N LYS A 282 12.96 8.04 -18.13
CA LYS A 282 13.67 9.09 -18.89
C LYS A 282 14.85 9.69 -18.15
N ASP A 283 15.24 9.16 -17.01
CA ASP A 283 16.37 9.66 -16.22
C ASP A 283 17.71 9.23 -16.86
N ASP A 284 18.45 10.17 -17.45
CA ASP A 284 19.71 9.94 -18.17
C ASP A 284 20.83 9.38 -17.27
N ARG A 285 20.67 9.45 -15.94
CA ARG A 285 21.62 8.91 -14.98
C ARG A 285 21.55 7.40 -14.87
N ILE A 286 20.48 6.77 -15.39
CA ILE A 286 20.23 5.32 -15.26
C ILE A 286 20.99 4.58 -16.35
N THR A 287 21.78 3.56 -15.96
CA THR A 287 22.51 2.69 -16.90
C THR A 287 21.54 1.76 -17.67
N PHE A 288 21.99 1.10 -18.73
CA PHE A 288 21.16 0.15 -19.49
C PHE A 288 20.72 -1.03 -18.62
N VAL A 289 21.65 -1.68 -17.91
CA VAL A 289 21.36 -2.73 -16.94
C VAL A 289 20.47 -2.17 -15.83
N GLY A 290 20.74 -0.94 -15.39
CA GLY A 290 19.97 -0.22 -14.39
C GLY A 290 18.49 -0.11 -14.73
N ARG A 291 18.13 0.18 -15.99
CA ARG A 291 16.72 0.23 -16.44
C ARG A 291 16.02 -1.12 -16.28
N VAL A 292 16.69 -2.20 -16.65
CA VAL A 292 16.13 -3.55 -16.54
C VAL A 292 15.92 -3.93 -15.08
N ILE A 293 16.94 -3.76 -14.22
CA ILE A 293 16.84 -4.18 -12.82
C ILE A 293 15.85 -3.33 -12.02
N ARG A 294 15.67 -2.05 -12.35
CA ARG A 294 14.66 -1.18 -11.74
C ARG A 294 13.23 -1.55 -12.15
N LYS A 295 13.04 -1.86 -13.44
CA LYS A 295 11.73 -2.28 -13.96
C LYS A 295 11.16 -3.50 -13.20
N TYR A 296 12.02 -4.46 -12.86
CA TYR A 296 11.64 -5.68 -12.13
C TYR A 296 11.97 -5.63 -10.63
N ARG A 297 12.40 -4.46 -10.11
CA ARG A 297 12.82 -4.24 -8.72
C ARG A 297 13.90 -5.20 -8.22
N ILE A 298 14.70 -5.75 -9.14
CA ILE A 298 15.86 -6.59 -8.83
C ILE A 298 16.91 -5.80 -8.07
N ASP A 299 17.01 -4.49 -8.32
CA ASP A 299 17.91 -3.57 -7.61
C ASP A 299 17.67 -3.53 -6.09
N GLU A 300 16.48 -3.88 -5.62
CA GLU A 300 16.14 -3.90 -4.20
C GLU A 300 16.45 -5.24 -3.50
N LEU A 301 16.79 -6.32 -4.24
CA LEU A 301 17.09 -7.65 -3.65
C LEU A 301 18.20 -7.64 -2.57
N PRO A 302 19.30 -6.85 -2.68
CA PRO A 302 20.31 -6.80 -1.63
C PRO A 302 19.80 -6.30 -0.27
N GLN A 303 18.63 -5.62 -0.22
CA GLN A 303 18.00 -5.20 1.04
C GLN A 303 17.59 -6.38 1.94
N LEU A 304 17.50 -7.59 1.38
CA LEU A 304 17.30 -8.81 2.17
C LEU A 304 18.41 -9.00 3.22
N PHE A 305 19.62 -8.55 2.95
CA PHE A 305 20.70 -8.54 3.96
C PHE A 305 20.40 -7.56 5.10
N ASN A 306 19.85 -6.37 4.79
CA ASN A 306 19.42 -5.42 5.82
C ASN A 306 18.29 -5.98 6.70
N ILE A 307 17.41 -6.82 6.13
CA ILE A 307 16.38 -7.49 6.91
C ILE A 307 16.99 -8.54 7.84
N LEU A 308 17.93 -9.35 7.37
CA LEU A 308 18.62 -10.34 8.22
C LEU A 308 19.44 -9.69 9.33
N GLU A 309 20.12 -8.58 9.05
CA GLU A 309 20.83 -7.76 10.03
C GLU A 309 19.86 -7.19 11.08
N GLY A 310 18.65 -6.81 10.67
CA GLY A 310 17.59 -6.29 11.55
C GLY A 310 17.41 -4.77 11.50
N SER A 311 18.13 -4.08 10.63
CA SER A 311 17.94 -2.64 10.36
C SER A 311 16.64 -2.37 9.58
N LEU A 312 16.20 -3.33 8.77
CA LEU A 312 14.98 -3.31 7.97
C LEU A 312 14.03 -4.47 8.36
N SER A 313 12.76 -4.40 8.00
CA SER A 313 11.75 -5.47 8.06
C SER A 313 11.21 -5.74 6.65
N ILE A 314 10.53 -6.86 6.42
CA ILE A 314 9.84 -7.10 5.15
C ILE A 314 8.72 -6.07 5.00
N VAL A 315 7.87 -5.90 6.02
CA VAL A 315 6.73 -4.99 6.00
C VAL A 315 6.92 -3.85 7.00
N GLY A 316 6.72 -2.61 6.54
CA GLY A 316 6.82 -1.41 7.35
C GLY A 316 6.79 -0.13 6.50
N PRO A 317 6.80 1.05 7.11
CA PRO A 317 6.93 2.32 6.39
C PRO A 317 8.18 2.36 5.50
N ARG A 318 8.07 2.86 4.26
CA ARG A 318 9.24 2.96 3.37
C ARG A 318 10.31 3.89 3.98
N PRO A 319 11.58 3.45 4.07
CA PRO A 319 12.64 4.28 4.64
C PRO A 319 12.94 5.50 3.75
N GLU A 320 12.90 6.71 4.33
CA GLU A 320 13.21 7.94 3.63
C GLU A 320 14.66 8.39 3.91
N ARG A 321 15.22 9.22 3.00
CA ARG A 321 16.53 9.90 3.20
C ARG A 321 16.37 10.92 4.34
N PRO A 322 17.40 11.09 5.20
CA PRO A 322 17.33 12.07 6.29
C PRO A 322 17.02 13.50 5.80
N GLU A 323 17.62 13.90 4.68
CA GLU A 323 17.45 15.23 4.09
C GLU A 323 15.99 15.44 3.61
N ILE A 324 15.42 14.43 2.95
CA ILE A 324 14.04 14.48 2.45
C ILE A 324 13.04 14.43 3.61
N ALA A 325 13.30 13.60 4.62
CA ALA A 325 12.45 13.54 5.81
C ALA A 325 12.45 14.88 6.56
N ALA A 326 13.60 15.53 6.71
CA ALA A 326 13.70 16.85 7.32
C ALA A 326 12.87 17.90 6.56
N GLN A 327 12.99 17.94 5.22
CA GLN A 327 12.18 18.82 4.38
C GLN A 327 10.68 18.58 4.57
N TYR A 328 10.23 17.31 4.60
CA TYR A 328 8.82 17.03 4.86
C TYR A 328 8.37 17.47 6.25
N CYS A 329 9.22 17.31 7.27
CA CYS A 329 8.90 17.71 8.64
C CYS A 329 8.80 19.24 8.82
N GLU A 330 9.45 20.06 7.97
CA GLU A 330 9.30 21.52 8.00
C GLU A 330 7.85 21.97 7.75
N HIS A 331 7.14 21.25 6.88
CA HIS A 331 5.75 21.59 6.50
C HIS A 331 4.72 20.65 7.13
N LEU A 332 5.12 19.43 7.47
CA LEU A 332 4.29 18.40 8.09
C LEU A 332 5.05 17.78 9.28
N PRO A 333 5.07 18.45 10.45
CA PRO A 333 5.81 17.95 11.63
C PRO A 333 5.40 16.54 12.06
N GLU A 334 4.15 16.16 11.81
CA GLU A 334 3.62 14.82 12.09
C GLU A 334 4.26 13.71 11.24
N PHE A 335 5.04 14.07 10.20
CA PHE A 335 5.70 13.09 9.34
C PHE A 335 6.66 12.17 10.10
N GLU A 336 7.21 12.62 11.22
CA GLU A 336 8.03 11.82 12.13
C GLU A 336 7.25 10.65 12.77
N LEU A 337 5.92 10.73 12.88
CA LEU A 337 5.11 9.70 13.51
C LEU A 337 5.22 8.34 12.79
N ARG A 338 5.58 8.32 11.52
CA ARG A 338 5.84 7.09 10.76
C ARG A 338 7.08 6.31 11.26
N LEU A 339 8.02 7.01 11.94
CA LEU A 339 9.24 6.40 12.48
C LEU A 339 9.01 5.66 13.80
N GLN A 340 7.78 5.45 14.22
CA GLN A 340 7.45 4.64 15.39
C GLN A 340 7.62 3.14 15.11
N ALA A 341 7.41 2.70 13.87
CA ALA A 341 7.66 1.33 13.43
C ALA A 341 9.01 1.20 12.71
N LYS A 342 9.51 -0.05 12.61
CA LYS A 342 10.70 -0.35 11.80
C LYS A 342 10.38 -0.14 10.33
N ALA A 343 11.32 0.43 9.59
CA ALA A 343 11.21 0.60 8.15
C ALA A 343 11.07 -0.76 7.43
N GLY A 344 10.31 -0.78 6.33
CA GLY A 344 10.02 -1.98 5.55
C GLY A 344 10.55 -1.95 4.13
N LEU A 345 10.83 -3.13 3.58
CA LEU A 345 11.09 -3.34 2.15
C LEU A 345 9.83 -3.03 1.35
N THR A 346 8.69 -3.47 1.84
CA THR A 346 7.35 -3.11 1.36
C THR A 346 6.50 -2.53 2.50
N GLY A 347 5.36 -1.92 2.19
CA GLY A 347 4.49 -1.34 3.20
C GLY A 347 3.16 -0.88 2.63
N TYR A 348 2.27 -0.47 3.53
CA TYR A 348 0.91 -0.08 3.19
C TYR A 348 0.85 1.03 2.13
N ALA A 349 1.64 2.11 2.32
CA ALA A 349 1.72 3.21 1.36
C ALA A 349 2.32 2.80 0.00
N GLN A 350 3.19 1.78 -0.03
CA GLN A 350 3.79 1.27 -1.27
C GLN A 350 2.81 0.40 -2.08
N VAL A 351 1.91 -0.30 -1.38
CA VAL A 351 0.96 -1.23 -1.98
C VAL A 351 -0.33 -0.53 -2.43
N TYR A 352 -0.85 0.35 -1.60
CA TYR A 352 -2.14 1.02 -1.83
C TYR A 352 -1.99 2.46 -2.33
N GLY A 353 -0.80 3.06 -2.18
CA GLY A 353 -0.48 4.37 -2.74
C GLY A 353 -0.07 4.29 -4.21
N LYS A 354 -0.19 5.41 -4.92
CA LYS A 354 0.43 5.61 -6.24
C LYS A 354 1.79 6.27 -6.07
N TYR A 355 2.59 6.27 -7.13
CA TYR A 355 3.91 6.92 -7.11
C TYR A 355 3.83 8.42 -6.78
N ASN A 356 2.79 9.10 -7.25
CA ASN A 356 2.53 10.53 -7.03
C ASN A 356 1.70 10.83 -5.76
N THR A 357 1.56 9.86 -4.85
CA THR A 357 0.87 10.05 -3.56
C THR A 357 1.58 11.14 -2.74
N THR A 358 0.82 12.09 -2.20
CA THR A 358 1.37 13.18 -1.40
C THR A 358 2.07 12.70 -0.13
N PRO A 359 3.01 13.46 0.46
CA PRO A 359 3.61 13.12 1.76
C PRO A 359 2.57 12.93 2.87
N TYR A 360 1.49 13.71 2.83
CA TYR A 360 0.38 13.61 3.77
C TYR A 360 -0.35 12.26 3.64
N ASP A 361 -0.73 11.86 2.43
CA ASP A 361 -1.41 10.58 2.19
C ASP A 361 -0.51 9.40 2.51
N LYS A 362 0.80 9.49 2.19
CA LYS A 362 1.79 8.48 2.59
C LYS A 362 1.84 8.32 4.10
N LEU A 363 1.87 9.44 4.83
CA LEU A 363 1.84 9.43 6.29
C LEU A 363 0.57 8.77 6.82
N GLN A 364 -0.60 9.13 6.29
CA GLN A 364 -1.87 8.51 6.69
C GLN A 364 -1.84 6.99 6.51
N MET A 365 -1.40 6.52 5.33
CA MET A 365 -1.30 5.08 5.03
C MET A 365 -0.31 4.37 5.96
N ASP A 366 0.86 4.97 6.23
CA ASP A 366 1.84 4.42 7.15
C ASP A 366 1.29 4.37 8.59
N LEU A 367 0.55 5.40 9.02
CA LEU A 367 -0.08 5.42 10.33
C LEU A 367 -1.23 4.42 10.46
N MET A 368 -2.01 4.16 9.39
CA MET A 368 -3.03 3.11 9.38
C MET A 368 -2.40 1.73 9.65
N TYR A 369 -1.26 1.43 9.04
CA TYR A 369 -0.51 0.22 9.33
C TYR A 369 0.01 0.19 10.78
N ILE A 370 0.55 1.32 11.26
CA ILE A 370 1.11 1.47 12.62
C ILE A 370 0.02 1.32 13.69
N ALA A 371 -1.20 1.81 13.42
CA ALA A 371 -2.33 1.74 14.35
C ALA A 371 -2.82 0.30 14.60
N HIS A 372 -2.71 -0.58 13.60
CA HIS A 372 -3.26 -1.93 13.65
C HIS A 372 -2.24 -3.01 13.23
N PRO A 373 -1.12 -3.17 13.97
CA PRO A 373 -0.09 -4.14 13.62
C PRO A 373 -0.61 -5.57 13.77
N SER A 374 -0.57 -6.35 12.68
CA SER A 374 -1.05 -7.73 12.64
C SER A 374 -0.25 -8.55 11.65
N LEU A 375 0.06 -9.82 12.00
CA LEU A 375 0.72 -10.75 11.08
C LEU A 375 -0.13 -11.04 9.84
N ILE A 376 -1.47 -11.04 10.00
CA ILE A 376 -2.39 -11.23 8.88
C ILE A 376 -2.27 -10.05 7.91
N GLU A 377 -2.18 -8.82 8.44
CA GLU A 377 -2.01 -7.62 7.62
C GLU A 377 -0.62 -7.60 6.94
N ASP A 378 0.44 -8.00 7.66
CA ASP A 378 1.76 -8.17 7.07
C ASP A 378 1.72 -9.16 5.89
N MET A 379 1.07 -10.31 6.04
CA MET A 379 0.92 -11.30 4.97
C MET A 379 0.12 -10.75 3.78
N LYS A 380 -0.96 -10.02 4.03
CA LYS A 380 -1.73 -9.35 2.96
C LYS A 380 -0.86 -8.36 2.19
N ILE A 381 -0.06 -7.54 2.88
CA ILE A 381 0.84 -6.56 2.26
C ILE A 381 1.91 -7.27 1.42
N VAL A 382 2.51 -8.37 1.90
CA VAL A 382 3.48 -9.17 1.14
C VAL A 382 2.84 -9.74 -0.13
N LEU A 383 1.67 -10.35 -0.02
CA LEU A 383 0.95 -10.89 -1.17
C LEU A 383 0.55 -9.77 -2.15
N ALA A 384 0.02 -8.66 -1.64
CA ALA A 384 -0.35 -7.52 -2.47
C ALA A 384 0.88 -6.88 -3.16
N THR A 385 2.07 -6.94 -2.53
CA THR A 385 3.33 -6.51 -3.16
C THR A 385 3.61 -7.32 -4.43
N VAL A 386 3.42 -8.65 -4.40
CA VAL A 386 3.57 -9.50 -5.59
C VAL A 386 2.62 -9.05 -6.71
N LYS A 387 1.38 -8.70 -6.35
CA LYS A 387 0.40 -8.17 -7.31
C LYS A 387 0.86 -6.89 -8.00
N ILE A 388 1.56 -6.00 -7.28
CA ILE A 388 1.99 -4.69 -7.79
C ILE A 388 3.27 -4.78 -8.61
N LEU A 389 4.16 -5.73 -8.31
CA LEU A 389 5.42 -5.91 -9.05
C LEU A 389 5.22 -6.07 -10.57
N PHE A 390 4.05 -6.59 -10.98
CA PHE A 390 3.71 -6.80 -12.38
C PHE A 390 2.80 -5.70 -12.98
N LYS A 391 2.49 -4.61 -12.21
CA LYS A 391 1.72 -3.47 -12.73
C LYS A 391 2.69 -2.38 -13.22
N PRO A 392 2.58 -1.92 -14.50
CA PRO A 392 3.47 -0.87 -15.05
C PRO A 392 3.42 0.45 -14.27
N GLU A 393 2.24 0.82 -13.77
CA GLU A 393 1.98 2.07 -13.03
C GLU A 393 2.81 2.20 -11.73
N SER A 394 3.38 1.10 -11.24
CA SER A 394 4.19 1.10 -10.01
C SER A 394 5.62 1.62 -10.22
N THR A 395 6.06 1.78 -11.47
CA THR A 395 7.42 2.20 -11.87
C THR A 395 7.46 3.56 -12.55
N GLU A 396 6.31 4.20 -12.78
CA GLU A 396 6.27 5.55 -13.34
C GLU A 396 6.98 6.55 -12.42
N GLY A 397 7.80 7.42 -13.01
CA GLY A 397 8.54 8.47 -12.29
C GLY A 397 7.66 9.65 -11.90
N VAL A 398 8.24 10.59 -11.14
CA VAL A 398 7.58 11.88 -10.83
C VAL A 398 7.39 12.66 -12.11
N ALA A 399 6.23 13.32 -12.30
CA ALA A 399 5.95 14.15 -13.47
C ALA A 399 7.04 15.23 -13.67
N GLU A 400 7.33 15.57 -14.94
CA GLU A 400 8.30 16.61 -15.27
C GLU A 400 7.94 17.92 -14.56
N GLY A 401 8.88 18.42 -13.76
CA GLY A 401 8.69 19.62 -12.93
C GLY A 401 8.58 19.38 -11.43
N GLN A 402 8.37 18.13 -10.96
CA GLN A 402 8.31 17.75 -9.54
C GLN A 402 9.60 17.05 -9.07
N ALA A 403 10.71 17.23 -9.75
CA ALA A 403 11.96 16.48 -9.52
C ALA A 403 12.69 16.78 -8.20
N THR A 404 12.25 17.79 -7.44
CA THR A 404 12.79 18.11 -6.11
C THR A 404 11.67 18.07 -5.07
N ALA A 405 11.98 17.63 -3.84
CA ALA A 405 11.05 17.68 -2.73
C ALA A 405 10.46 19.09 -2.53
N ALA A 406 11.24 20.14 -2.77
CA ALA A 406 10.83 21.55 -2.70
C ALA A 406 9.72 21.97 -3.68
N ARG A 407 9.57 21.30 -4.82
CA ARG A 407 8.47 21.59 -5.78
C ARG A 407 7.18 20.81 -5.51
N LEU A 408 7.25 19.69 -4.79
CA LEU A 408 6.06 19.07 -4.19
C LEU A 408 5.39 20.01 -3.19
N GLU A 409 6.16 20.95 -2.62
CA GLU A 409 5.67 21.99 -1.72
C GLU A 409 4.73 22.98 -2.38
N MET A 410 4.93 23.38 -3.62
CA MET A 410 4.05 24.34 -4.28
C MET A 410 2.67 23.75 -4.59
N ALA A 411 2.58 22.45 -4.82
CA ALA A 411 1.29 21.75 -4.97
C ALA A 411 0.61 21.52 -3.61
N ALA A 412 1.39 21.27 -2.54
CA ALA A 412 0.88 21.11 -1.18
C ALA A 412 0.69 22.47 -0.46
N ALA A 413 1.48 23.52 -0.75
CA ALA A 413 1.37 24.84 -0.16
C ALA A 413 0.18 25.63 -0.70
N THR A 414 -0.26 25.40 -1.94
CA THR A 414 -1.59 25.85 -2.37
C THR A 414 -2.71 25.19 -1.56
N ASP A 415 -2.47 23.99 -1.01
CA ASP A 415 -3.39 23.35 -0.05
C ASP A 415 -3.12 23.81 1.41
N SER A 416 -1.92 24.27 1.77
CA SER A 416 -1.49 24.57 3.16
C SER A 416 -1.51 26.06 3.54
N GLU A 417 -1.60 27.03 2.62
CA GLU A 417 -1.88 28.42 2.97
C GLU A 417 -3.15 28.58 3.83
N ASN A 418 -3.95 27.53 3.84
CA ASN A 418 -5.13 27.39 4.66
C ASN A 418 -4.90 26.71 6.03
N THR A 419 -3.71 26.20 6.33
CA THR A 419 -3.38 25.54 7.62
C THR A 419 -2.83 26.52 8.65
N VAL A 420 -2.57 27.78 8.28
CA VAL A 420 -2.03 28.84 9.18
C VAL A 420 -3.03 29.25 10.28
N GLN A 421 -4.31 28.96 10.15
CA GLN A 421 -5.25 29.16 11.26
C GLN A 421 -5.13 28.12 12.39
N GLY A 422 -4.51 26.96 12.16
CA GLY A 422 -4.23 25.96 13.21
C GLY A 422 -3.10 26.34 14.17
N LYS A 423 -2.21 27.26 13.80
CA LYS A 423 -1.10 27.73 14.66
C LYS A 423 -1.53 28.58 15.87
N ARG A 424 -2.78 29.02 15.95
CA ARG A 424 -3.29 29.75 17.11
C ARG A 424 -3.74 28.89 18.29
N CYS A 425 -3.98 27.60 18.12
CA CYS A 425 -4.41 26.70 19.19
C CYS A 425 -3.26 26.12 20.05
N ILE A 426 -2.01 26.12 19.58
CA ILE A 426 -0.90 25.46 20.29
C ILE A 426 -0.06 26.45 21.12
N LYS A 427 -0.23 27.77 20.95
CA LYS A 427 0.46 28.79 21.77
C LYS A 427 -0.21 29.12 23.13
N GLY A 428 -1.23 28.38 23.54
CA GLY A 428 -2.01 28.60 24.75
C GLY A 428 -1.78 27.61 25.89
N ILE A 429 -0.79 26.70 25.78
CA ILE A 429 -0.43 25.79 26.86
C ILE A 429 1.10 25.89 27.04
N SER A 430 1.51 26.87 27.79
CA SER A 430 2.79 26.95 28.49
C SER A 430 2.50 27.14 29.98
#